data_9a98ee70a6a4b158ca708aa4442f90b9
#
_entry.id   9a98ee70a6a4b158ca708aa4442f90b9
#
_cell.length_a   1.000
_cell.length_b   1.000
_cell.length_c   1.000
_cell.angle_alpha   90.00
_cell.angle_beta   90.00
_cell.angle_gamma   90.00
#
_symmetry.space_group_name_H-M   'P 1'
#
loop_
_entity.id
_entity.type
_entity.pdbx_description
1 polymer ?
#
loop_
_entity_poly.entity_id
_entity_poly.type
_entity_poly.pdbx_seq_one_letter_code
_entity_poly.pdbx_strand_id
1 'polypeptide(L)'
;NYDYYIGYLSQIISVDIDILISRLHDLIINKELRVKMGKSGQERARKEFSWSYILEQYSDLRNELDHIRKDSNENKIKNYQSSANIDPFLLFESYPTKILKNKDKIKRHSDYAEDNLDKFLNFRSIEFIFNGDHKLLSKENIKNVWAFVFPEYRSLDDIQKDTKIDISDILKIVMWLHKFGLIRVK
;
A
#
# COMPACT_ATOMS: atom_id res chain seq x y z
N ASN A 1 -1.12 19.03 4.77
CA ASN A 1 -2.52 19.01 4.42
C ASN A 1 -2.99 17.54 4.36
N TYR A 2 -4.04 17.19 5.13
CA TYR A 2 -4.52 15.83 5.33
C TYR A 2 -4.96 15.16 4.01
N ASP A 3 -5.62 15.89 3.13
CA ASP A 3 -6.12 15.37 1.86
C ASP A 3 -4.98 14.93 0.92
N TYR A 4 -3.90 15.71 0.86
CA TYR A 4 -2.71 15.33 0.10
C TYR A 4 -2.05 14.08 0.68
N TYR A 5 -1.99 13.98 2.00
CA TYR A 5 -1.43 12.83 2.68
C TYR A 5 -2.23 11.55 2.39
N ILE A 6 -3.54 11.59 2.49
CA ILE A 6 -4.41 10.45 2.14
C ILE A 6 -4.32 10.13 0.65
N GLY A 7 -4.30 11.16 -0.21
CA GLY A 7 -4.11 11.01 -1.65
C GLY A 7 -2.78 10.31 -1.97
N TYR A 8 -1.70 10.71 -1.29
CA TYR A 8 -0.38 10.09 -1.42
C TYR A 8 -0.41 8.61 -1.01
N LEU A 9 -0.88 8.30 0.20
CA LEU A 9 -0.96 6.92 0.69
C LEU A 9 -1.77 6.04 -0.24
N SER A 10 -2.87 6.57 -0.78
CA SER A 10 -3.71 5.79 -1.69
C SER A 10 -2.98 5.37 -2.97
N GLN A 11 -1.98 6.13 -3.44
CA GLN A 11 -1.25 5.80 -4.69
C GLN A 11 -0.18 4.72 -4.50
N ILE A 12 0.33 4.54 -3.29
CA ILE A 12 1.38 3.55 -2.99
C ILE A 12 0.86 2.18 -2.54
N ILE A 13 -0.46 2.02 -2.46
CA ILE A 13 -1.13 0.76 -2.14
C ILE A 13 -1.86 0.27 -3.38
N SER A 14 -1.64 -1.00 -3.73
CA SER A 14 -2.28 -1.64 -4.88
C SER A 14 -2.72 -3.05 -4.52
N VAL A 15 -3.83 -3.49 -5.13
CA VAL A 15 -4.29 -4.87 -5.06
C VAL A 15 -3.68 -5.65 -6.24
N ASP A 16 -3.05 -6.79 -5.95
CA ASP A 16 -2.61 -7.72 -6.98
C ASP A 16 -3.84 -8.45 -7.56
N ILE A 17 -4.24 -8.07 -8.75
CA ILE A 17 -5.46 -8.58 -9.39
C ILE A 17 -5.34 -10.07 -9.73
N ASP A 18 -4.17 -10.54 -10.12
CA ASP A 18 -3.96 -11.96 -10.47
C ASP A 18 -4.13 -12.85 -9.22
N ILE A 19 -3.57 -12.41 -8.08
CA ILE A 19 -3.75 -13.09 -6.79
C ILE A 19 -5.21 -13.00 -6.35
N LEU A 20 -5.85 -11.86 -6.48
CA LEU A 20 -7.26 -11.67 -6.13
C LEU A 20 -8.15 -12.64 -6.92
N ILE A 21 -7.97 -12.73 -8.24
CA ILE A 21 -8.71 -13.65 -9.11
C ILE A 21 -8.51 -15.09 -8.67
N SER A 22 -7.27 -15.49 -8.40
CA SER A 22 -6.96 -16.85 -7.93
C SER A 22 -7.68 -17.16 -6.62
N ARG A 23 -7.66 -16.25 -5.64
CA ARG A 23 -8.34 -16.46 -4.35
C ARG A 23 -9.85 -16.48 -4.46
N LEU A 24 -10.43 -15.63 -5.32
CA LEU A 24 -11.86 -15.66 -5.61
C LEU A 24 -12.26 -16.97 -6.30
N HIS A 25 -11.47 -17.43 -7.25
CA HIS A 25 -11.71 -18.72 -7.92
C HIS A 25 -11.71 -19.87 -6.90
N ASP A 26 -10.71 -19.93 -6.00
CA ASP A 26 -10.65 -20.95 -4.94
C ASP A 26 -11.94 -20.95 -4.10
N LEU A 27 -12.44 -19.76 -3.75
CA LEU A 27 -13.67 -19.62 -2.99
C LEU A 27 -14.92 -20.01 -3.79
N ILE A 28 -14.94 -19.79 -5.10
CA ILE A 28 -16.08 -20.17 -5.97
C ILE A 28 -16.19 -21.67 -6.06
N ILE A 29 -15.10 -22.36 -6.33
CA ILE A 29 -15.11 -23.80 -6.60
C ILE A 29 -15.15 -24.67 -5.32
N ASN A 30 -14.62 -24.17 -4.20
CA ASN A 30 -14.47 -24.94 -2.97
C ASN A 30 -15.48 -24.53 -1.89
N LYS A 31 -16.61 -25.24 -1.84
CA LYS A 31 -17.65 -25.03 -0.83
C LYS A 31 -17.16 -25.25 0.60
N GLU A 32 -16.30 -26.25 0.82
CA GLU A 32 -15.80 -26.58 2.16
C GLU A 32 -14.90 -25.46 2.70
N LEU A 33 -14.04 -24.90 1.83
CA LEU A 33 -13.22 -23.74 2.16
C LEU A 33 -14.08 -22.54 2.57
N ARG A 34 -15.16 -22.24 1.80
CA ARG A 34 -16.08 -21.15 2.16
C ARG A 34 -16.72 -21.35 3.53
N VAL A 35 -17.20 -22.57 3.81
CA VAL A 35 -17.82 -22.88 5.11
C VAL A 35 -16.80 -22.76 6.25
N LYS A 36 -15.60 -23.30 6.05
CA LYS A 36 -14.52 -23.20 7.05
C LYS A 36 -14.14 -21.75 7.33
N MET A 37 -13.89 -20.96 6.29
CA MET A 37 -13.54 -19.54 6.45
C MET A 37 -14.68 -18.74 7.09
N GLY A 38 -15.93 -19.01 6.70
CA GLY A 38 -17.10 -18.36 7.30
C GLY A 38 -17.23 -18.64 8.80
N LYS A 39 -17.06 -19.90 9.22
CA LYS A 39 -17.07 -20.27 10.66
C LYS A 39 -15.92 -19.59 11.41
N SER A 40 -14.69 -19.66 10.89
CA SER A 40 -13.53 -19.02 11.52
C SER A 40 -13.71 -17.50 11.62
N GLY A 41 -14.25 -16.86 10.58
CA GLY A 41 -14.57 -15.42 10.61
C GLY A 41 -15.63 -15.08 11.65
N GLN A 42 -16.68 -15.90 11.78
CA GLN A 42 -17.74 -15.70 12.80
C GLN A 42 -17.18 -15.87 14.24
N GLU A 43 -16.37 -16.89 14.47
CA GLU A 43 -15.72 -17.12 15.75
C GLU A 43 -14.79 -15.95 16.11
N ARG A 44 -13.98 -15.50 15.16
CA ARG A 44 -13.10 -14.35 15.34
C ARG A 44 -13.88 -13.08 15.65
N ALA A 45 -14.96 -12.81 14.90
CA ALA A 45 -15.80 -11.65 15.13
C ALA A 45 -16.40 -11.64 16.54
N ARG A 46 -16.84 -12.78 17.04
CA ARG A 46 -17.39 -12.90 18.39
C ARG A 46 -16.33 -12.77 19.47
N LYS A 47 -15.13 -13.33 19.24
CA LYS A 47 -14.06 -13.37 20.24
C LYS A 47 -13.30 -12.04 20.32
N GLU A 48 -12.98 -11.41 19.16
CA GLU A 48 -12.06 -10.30 19.09
C GLU A 48 -12.76 -8.94 18.85
N PHE A 49 -14.01 -8.95 18.34
CA PHE A 49 -14.72 -7.73 17.96
C PHE A 49 -16.08 -7.58 18.66
N SER A 50 -16.36 -8.39 19.69
CA SER A 50 -17.54 -8.16 20.54
C SER A 50 -17.34 -6.94 21.43
N TRP A 51 -18.41 -6.21 21.72
CA TRP A 51 -18.33 -5.05 22.60
C TRP A 51 -17.78 -5.39 23.99
N SER A 52 -18.12 -6.55 24.55
CA SER A 52 -17.57 -7.01 25.82
C SER A 52 -16.05 -7.12 25.78
N TYR A 53 -15.49 -7.73 24.74
CA TYR A 53 -14.05 -7.84 24.57
C TYR A 53 -13.38 -6.48 24.35
N ILE A 54 -13.97 -5.65 23.48
CA ILE A 54 -13.43 -4.32 23.19
C ILE A 54 -13.42 -3.43 24.45
N LEU A 55 -14.49 -3.45 25.26
CA LEU A 55 -14.54 -2.68 26.50
C LEU A 55 -13.51 -3.17 27.53
N GLU A 56 -13.27 -4.48 27.61
CA GLU A 56 -12.20 -5.04 28.43
C GLU A 56 -10.83 -4.51 28.02
N GLN A 57 -10.52 -4.55 26.69
CA GLN A 57 -9.27 -3.99 26.14
C GLN A 57 -9.10 -2.49 26.45
N TYR A 58 -10.17 -1.70 26.38
CA TYR A 58 -10.12 -0.28 26.76
C TYR A 58 -9.87 -0.11 28.27
N SER A 59 -10.44 -0.98 29.10
CA SER A 59 -10.20 -0.96 30.54
C SER A 59 -8.75 -1.27 30.89
N ASP A 60 -8.18 -2.29 30.23
CA ASP A 60 -6.80 -2.70 30.42
C ASP A 60 -5.83 -1.59 29.95
N LEU A 61 -6.06 -1.02 28.79
CA LEU A 61 -5.28 0.11 28.29
C LEU A 61 -5.32 1.31 29.23
N ARG A 62 -6.50 1.62 29.79
CA ARG A 62 -6.65 2.71 30.75
C ARG A 62 -5.83 2.44 32.04
N ASN A 63 -5.85 1.21 32.53
CA ASN A 63 -5.09 0.83 33.70
C ASN A 63 -3.57 0.92 33.44
N GLU A 64 -3.13 0.44 32.27
CA GLU A 64 -1.73 0.55 31.84
C GLU A 64 -1.27 2.02 31.75
N LEU A 65 -2.06 2.88 31.10
CA LEU A 65 -1.77 4.31 31.01
C LEU A 65 -1.74 5.00 32.38
N ASP A 66 -2.59 4.59 33.31
CA ASP A 66 -2.57 5.08 34.70
C ASP A 66 -1.29 4.67 35.44
N HIS A 67 -0.80 3.46 35.23
CA HIS A 67 0.51 3.03 35.75
C HIS A 67 1.66 3.85 35.15
N ILE A 68 1.71 3.96 33.85
CA ILE A 68 2.74 4.77 33.13
C ILE A 68 2.75 6.22 33.66
N ARG A 69 1.57 6.82 33.83
CA ARG A 69 1.45 8.18 34.33
C ARG A 69 1.97 8.34 35.77
N LYS A 70 1.68 7.37 36.64
CA LYS A 70 2.14 7.38 38.06
C LYS A 70 3.67 7.19 38.16
N ASP A 71 4.23 6.40 37.24
CA ASP A 71 5.66 6.09 37.22
C ASP A 71 6.49 7.11 36.42
N SER A 72 5.82 8.00 35.65
CA SER A 72 6.50 9.03 34.88
C SER A 72 6.96 10.20 35.77
N ASN A 73 8.26 10.42 35.83
CA ASN A 73 8.82 11.65 36.40
C ASN A 73 8.65 12.80 35.37
N GLU A 74 8.11 13.94 35.79
CA GLU A 74 7.86 15.13 34.98
C GLU A 74 9.10 15.63 34.22
N ASN A 75 10.30 15.29 34.69
CA ASN A 75 11.57 15.66 34.05
C ASN A 75 11.96 14.83 32.81
N LYS A 76 11.24 13.72 32.51
CA LYS A 76 11.51 12.87 31.33
C LYS A 76 10.76 13.29 30.06
N ILE A 77 9.89 14.29 30.15
CA ILE A 77 9.00 14.70 29.03
C ILE A 77 9.74 15.53 27.94
N LYS A 78 11.02 15.83 28.10
CA LYS A 78 11.77 16.73 27.20
C LYS A 78 11.93 16.25 25.74
N ASN A 79 11.63 14.97 25.41
CA ASN A 79 11.76 14.42 24.07
C ASN A 79 10.52 13.65 23.63
N TYR A 80 9.33 14.16 23.91
CA TYR A 80 8.10 13.49 23.52
C TYR A 80 7.83 13.69 22.01
N GLN A 81 7.95 12.63 21.25
CA GLN A 81 7.45 12.60 19.88
C GLN A 81 5.92 12.47 19.94
N SER A 82 5.20 13.46 19.43
CA SER A 82 3.74 13.45 19.46
C SER A 82 3.21 12.20 18.74
N SER A 83 2.33 11.46 19.42
CA SER A 83 1.63 10.31 18.80
C SER A 83 0.76 10.69 17.59
N ALA A 84 0.48 12.00 17.41
CA ALA A 84 -0.19 12.52 16.23
C ALA A 84 0.69 12.56 14.97
N ASN A 85 2.00 12.37 15.10
CA ASN A 85 2.98 12.40 14.01
C ASN A 85 3.65 11.03 13.80
N ILE A 86 2.93 9.94 14.02
CA ILE A 86 3.44 8.59 13.74
C ILE A 86 3.62 8.45 12.23
N ASP A 87 4.79 7.92 11.82
CA ASP A 87 5.03 7.53 10.43
C ASP A 87 3.98 6.48 10.01
N PRO A 88 3.15 6.76 8.99
CA PRO A 88 2.10 5.86 8.56
C PRO A 88 2.65 4.55 7.99
N PHE A 89 3.84 4.54 7.42
CA PHE A 89 4.47 3.32 6.94
C PHE A 89 4.79 2.40 8.11
N LEU A 90 5.25 2.94 9.23
CA LEU A 90 5.49 2.18 10.45
C LEU A 90 4.17 1.72 11.08
N LEU A 91 3.16 2.60 11.13
CA LEU A 91 1.85 2.29 11.71
C LEU A 91 1.12 1.17 10.96
N PHE A 92 1.27 1.12 9.63
CA PHE A 92 0.58 0.15 8.76
C PHE A 92 1.51 -0.92 8.18
N GLU A 93 2.71 -1.11 8.72
CA GLU A 93 3.70 -2.06 8.18
C GLU A 93 3.21 -3.51 8.09
N SER A 94 2.26 -3.89 8.95
CA SER A 94 1.68 -5.24 8.98
C SER A 94 0.53 -5.45 7.98
N TYR A 95 0.02 -4.40 7.34
CA TYR A 95 -1.13 -4.50 6.43
C TYR A 95 -0.78 -5.06 5.05
N PRO A 96 0.33 -4.67 4.40
CA PRO A 96 0.68 -5.18 3.08
C PRO A 96 1.06 -6.67 3.15
N THR A 97 0.52 -7.47 2.27
CA THR A 97 0.93 -8.88 2.10
C THR A 97 2.28 -9.01 1.40
N LYS A 98 2.67 -8.00 0.63
CA LYS A 98 3.97 -7.89 -0.03
C LYS A 98 4.41 -6.41 -0.07
N ILE A 99 5.68 -6.17 0.22
CA ILE A 99 6.33 -4.87 0.06
C ILE A 99 7.25 -4.95 -1.14
N LEU A 100 7.10 -4.01 -2.08
CA LEU A 100 7.92 -3.92 -3.27
C LEU A 100 9.38 -3.61 -2.92
N LYS A 101 10.31 -4.37 -3.49
CA LYS A 101 11.76 -4.24 -3.28
C LYS A 101 12.48 -3.99 -4.60
N ASN A 102 13.67 -3.41 -4.54
CA ASN A 102 14.50 -3.09 -5.72
C ASN A 102 14.79 -4.29 -6.61
N LYS A 103 14.87 -5.49 -6.04
CA LYS A 103 15.14 -6.75 -6.76
C LYS A 103 13.90 -7.36 -7.39
N ASP A 104 12.71 -6.87 -7.05
CA ASP A 104 11.48 -7.36 -7.68
C ASP A 104 11.50 -7.09 -9.17
N LYS A 105 10.83 -7.94 -9.92
CA LYS A 105 10.81 -7.88 -11.37
C LYS A 105 9.44 -7.47 -11.85
N ILE A 106 9.40 -6.60 -12.83
CA ILE A 106 8.18 -6.15 -13.46
C ILE A 106 8.17 -6.45 -14.95
N LYS A 107 6.98 -6.62 -15.49
CA LYS A 107 6.77 -6.71 -16.95
C LYS A 107 5.50 -5.96 -17.35
N ARG A 108 5.42 -5.56 -18.62
CA ARG A 108 4.20 -4.99 -19.19
C ARG A 108 3.08 -6.02 -19.22
N HIS A 109 1.87 -5.60 -18.90
CA HIS A 109 0.69 -6.44 -19.11
C HIS A 109 0.43 -6.57 -20.62
N SER A 110 0.15 -7.79 -21.12
CA SER A 110 0.03 -8.09 -22.54
C SER A 110 -1.09 -7.33 -23.27
N ASP A 111 -2.14 -6.95 -22.50
CA ASP A 111 -3.35 -6.35 -23.06
C ASP A 111 -3.29 -4.82 -23.14
N TYR A 112 -2.17 -4.20 -22.71
CA TYR A 112 -2.02 -2.75 -22.68
C TYR A 112 -0.97 -2.26 -23.66
N ALA A 113 -1.42 -1.55 -24.71
CA ALA A 113 -0.57 -0.81 -25.62
C ALA A 113 -0.24 0.59 -25.08
N GLU A 114 0.70 1.29 -25.70
CA GLU A 114 1.11 2.65 -25.33
C GLU A 114 -0.05 3.64 -25.25
N ASP A 115 -1.03 3.54 -26.13
CA ASP A 115 -2.23 4.38 -26.15
C ASP A 115 -3.03 4.38 -24.84
N ASN A 116 -2.93 3.31 -24.04
CA ASN A 116 -3.63 3.23 -22.77
C ASN A 116 -2.91 3.97 -21.66
N LEU A 117 -1.58 4.07 -21.69
CA LEU A 117 -0.85 4.85 -20.70
C LEU A 117 -1.28 6.33 -20.74
N ASP A 118 -1.37 6.93 -21.94
CA ASP A 118 -1.78 8.33 -22.08
C ASP A 118 -3.22 8.58 -21.58
N LYS A 119 -4.13 7.63 -21.72
CA LYS A 119 -5.47 7.73 -21.11
C LYS A 119 -5.40 7.85 -19.60
N PHE A 120 -4.59 7.01 -18.94
CA PHE A 120 -4.41 7.08 -17.48
C PHE A 120 -3.68 8.34 -17.03
N LEU A 121 -2.65 8.79 -17.77
CA LEU A 121 -1.93 10.02 -17.46
C LEU A 121 -2.80 11.29 -17.54
N ASN A 122 -3.89 11.23 -18.31
CA ASN A 122 -4.83 12.33 -18.49
C ASN A 122 -6.14 12.14 -17.71
N PHE A 123 -6.20 11.19 -16.81
CA PHE A 123 -7.38 10.96 -15.98
C PHE A 123 -7.57 12.13 -15.01
N ARG A 124 -8.68 12.87 -15.18
CA ARG A 124 -8.94 14.11 -14.41
C ARG A 124 -8.98 13.91 -12.90
N SER A 125 -9.50 12.76 -12.44
CA SER A 125 -9.63 12.46 -11.03
C SER A 125 -8.31 12.26 -10.28
N ILE A 126 -7.21 12.02 -11.01
CA ILE A 126 -5.87 11.83 -10.44
C ILE A 126 -4.87 12.92 -10.86
N GLU A 127 -5.36 13.98 -11.50
CA GLU A 127 -4.50 15.07 -11.99
C GLU A 127 -3.70 15.73 -10.87
N PHE A 128 -4.23 15.76 -9.65
CA PHE A 128 -3.57 16.33 -8.48
C PHE A 128 -2.24 15.67 -8.13
N ILE A 129 -2.01 14.39 -8.50
CA ILE A 129 -0.73 13.71 -8.23
C ILE A 129 0.39 14.16 -9.16
N PHE A 130 0.07 14.82 -10.26
CA PHE A 130 1.03 15.27 -11.27
C PHE A 130 1.32 16.77 -11.18
N ASN A 131 0.47 17.54 -10.54
CA ASN A 131 0.48 19.00 -10.58
C ASN A 131 0.71 19.62 -9.19
N GLY A 132 1.23 20.87 -9.17
CA GLY A 132 1.43 21.65 -7.97
C GLY A 132 2.76 21.44 -7.26
N ASP A 133 2.94 22.14 -6.15
CA ASP A 133 4.18 22.14 -5.36
C ASP A 133 4.45 20.80 -4.65
N HIS A 134 3.42 19.98 -4.51
CA HIS A 134 3.45 18.68 -3.85
C HIS A 134 3.20 17.53 -4.82
N LYS A 135 3.62 17.68 -6.09
CA LYS A 135 3.49 16.61 -7.08
C LYS A 135 4.15 15.32 -6.57
N LEU A 136 3.40 14.23 -6.64
CA LEU A 136 3.87 12.92 -6.23
C LEU A 136 4.69 12.23 -7.32
N LEU A 137 4.22 12.35 -8.57
CA LEU A 137 4.78 11.68 -9.73
C LEU A 137 4.98 12.68 -10.88
N SER A 138 6.03 12.45 -11.67
CA SER A 138 6.26 13.15 -12.93
C SER A 138 5.70 12.32 -14.08
N LYS A 139 4.83 12.92 -14.93
CA LYS A 139 4.36 12.26 -16.18
C LYS A 139 5.52 11.87 -17.09
N GLU A 140 6.56 12.70 -17.14
CA GLU A 140 7.77 12.42 -17.91
C GLU A 140 8.52 11.20 -17.37
N ASN A 141 8.74 11.15 -16.05
CA ASN A 141 9.39 10.00 -15.43
C ASN A 141 8.58 8.71 -15.61
N ILE A 142 7.24 8.78 -15.55
CA ILE A 142 6.40 7.62 -15.84
C ILE A 142 6.61 7.14 -17.28
N LYS A 143 6.62 8.04 -18.27
CA LYS A 143 6.88 7.69 -19.66
C LYS A 143 8.28 7.10 -19.85
N ASN A 144 9.28 7.67 -19.20
CA ASN A 144 10.65 7.16 -19.23
C ASN A 144 10.75 5.74 -18.64
N VAL A 145 10.15 5.50 -17.46
CA VAL A 145 10.11 4.15 -16.88
C VAL A 145 9.35 3.19 -17.79
N TRP A 146 8.19 3.61 -18.32
CA TRP A 146 7.36 2.80 -19.22
C TRP A 146 8.08 2.34 -20.47
N ALA A 147 8.94 3.16 -21.04
CA ALA A 147 9.75 2.82 -22.23
C ALA A 147 10.70 1.63 -21.96
N PHE A 148 11.08 1.39 -20.70
CA PHE A 148 11.94 0.28 -20.29
C PHE A 148 11.18 -0.91 -19.68
N VAL A 149 9.84 -0.86 -19.62
CA VAL A 149 8.99 -1.97 -19.19
C VAL A 149 8.58 -2.78 -20.43
N PHE A 150 9.15 -3.96 -20.57
CA PHE A 150 8.91 -4.86 -21.69
C PHE A 150 7.94 -6.00 -21.33
N PRO A 151 7.52 -6.84 -22.30
CA PRO A 151 6.77 -8.05 -22.03
C PRO A 151 7.53 -9.07 -21.17
N GLU A 152 8.86 -9.03 -21.19
CA GLU A 152 9.74 -9.83 -20.35
C GLU A 152 9.95 -9.19 -19.00
N TYR A 153 10.19 -10.01 -17.97
CA TYR A 153 10.46 -9.54 -16.63
C TYR A 153 11.83 -8.85 -16.52
N ARG A 154 11.84 -7.61 -16.05
CA ARG A 154 13.05 -6.84 -15.73
C ARG A 154 13.06 -6.43 -14.26
N SER A 155 14.25 -6.39 -13.63
CA SER A 155 14.41 -5.91 -12.27
C SER A 155 14.30 -4.38 -12.20
N LEU A 156 13.91 -3.87 -11.04
CA LEU A 156 13.86 -2.42 -10.83
C LEU A 156 15.25 -1.80 -10.82
N ASP A 157 16.27 -2.55 -10.36
CA ASP A 157 17.68 -2.12 -10.42
C ASP A 157 18.15 -1.90 -11.87
N ASP A 158 17.73 -2.74 -12.81
CA ASP A 158 18.07 -2.56 -14.23
C ASP A 158 17.37 -1.35 -14.84
N ILE A 159 16.10 -1.16 -14.50
CA ILE A 159 15.34 0.02 -14.93
C ILE A 159 15.97 1.30 -14.37
N GLN A 160 16.44 1.29 -13.14
CA GLN A 160 17.14 2.42 -12.54
C GLN A 160 18.42 2.77 -13.32
N LYS A 161 19.22 1.77 -13.67
CA LYS A 161 20.46 1.98 -14.45
C LYS A 161 20.18 2.63 -15.80
N ASP A 162 19.14 2.18 -16.48
CA ASP A 162 18.80 2.66 -17.83
C ASP A 162 18.18 4.07 -17.80
N THR A 163 17.29 4.33 -16.83
CA THR A 163 16.55 5.60 -16.73
C THR A 163 17.30 6.69 -15.98
N LYS A 164 18.21 6.31 -15.10
CA LYS A 164 18.91 7.19 -14.12
C LYS A 164 17.95 7.94 -13.18
N ILE A 165 16.73 7.45 -13.02
CA ILE A 165 15.73 7.98 -12.08
C ILE A 165 16.03 7.41 -10.69
N ASP A 166 15.78 8.20 -9.63
CA ASP A 166 15.93 7.72 -8.26
C ASP A 166 15.04 6.52 -7.98
N ILE A 167 15.56 5.55 -7.24
CA ILE A 167 14.84 4.30 -6.98
C ILE A 167 13.53 4.53 -6.22
N SER A 168 13.46 5.53 -5.35
CA SER A 168 12.23 5.87 -4.63
C SER A 168 11.13 6.35 -5.57
N ASP A 169 11.48 7.07 -6.61
CA ASP A 169 10.53 7.52 -7.63
C ASP A 169 10.12 6.37 -8.56
N ILE A 170 11.06 5.48 -8.91
CA ILE A 170 10.74 4.25 -9.65
C ILE A 170 9.74 3.40 -8.87
N LEU A 171 9.95 3.20 -7.58
CA LEU A 171 9.03 2.42 -6.73
C LEU A 171 7.62 3.03 -6.72
N LYS A 172 7.49 4.34 -6.59
CA LYS A 172 6.20 5.05 -6.66
C LYS A 172 5.54 4.89 -8.04
N ILE A 173 6.32 5.04 -9.11
CA ILE A 173 5.84 4.87 -10.49
C ILE A 173 5.36 3.45 -10.72
N VAL A 174 6.13 2.46 -10.31
CA VAL A 174 5.79 1.04 -10.43
C VAL A 174 4.51 0.71 -9.66
N MET A 175 4.35 1.22 -8.44
CA MET A 175 3.12 1.04 -7.68
C MET A 175 1.92 1.69 -8.37
N TRP A 176 2.09 2.87 -8.96
CA TRP A 176 1.04 3.52 -9.75
C TRP A 176 0.68 2.70 -11.00
N LEU A 177 1.67 2.25 -11.78
CA LEU A 177 1.44 1.40 -12.96
C LEU A 177 0.76 0.07 -12.59
N HIS A 178 1.16 -0.55 -11.48
CA HIS A 178 0.56 -1.77 -10.97
C HIS A 178 -0.90 -1.56 -10.53
N LYS A 179 -1.18 -0.46 -9.85
CA LYS A 179 -2.52 -0.09 -9.41
C LYS A 179 -3.53 0.01 -10.57
N PHE A 180 -3.09 0.50 -11.72
CA PHE A 180 -3.92 0.58 -12.93
C PHE A 180 -3.83 -0.68 -13.80
N GLY A 181 -3.20 -1.74 -13.32
CA GLY A 181 -3.11 -3.00 -14.03
C GLY A 181 -2.23 -2.96 -15.29
N LEU A 182 -1.41 -1.92 -15.46
CA LEU A 182 -0.56 -1.74 -16.63
C LEU A 182 0.66 -2.67 -16.64
N ILE A 183 1.06 -3.12 -15.44
CA ILE A 183 2.21 -4.01 -15.24
C ILE A 183 1.85 -5.15 -14.28
N ARG A 184 2.67 -6.20 -14.34
CA ARG A 184 2.71 -7.29 -13.36
C ARG A 184 4.02 -7.26 -12.59
N VAL A 185 3.96 -7.60 -11.31
CA VAL A 185 5.11 -7.70 -10.40
C VAL A 185 5.32 -9.15 -10.01
N LYS A 186 6.60 -9.58 -9.98
CA LYS A 186 6.98 -10.93 -9.57
C LYS A 186 7.99 -10.87 -8.43
#